data_df92e84fafc23b90025860577d96092d
#
_entry.id   df92e84fafc23b90025860577d96092d
#
_cell.length_a   1.000
_cell.length_b   1.000
_cell.length_c   1.000
_cell.angle_alpha   90.00
_cell.angle_beta   90.00
_cell.angle_gamma   90.00
#
_symmetry.space_group_name_H-M   'P 1'
#
loop_
_entity.id
_entity.type
_entity.pdbx_description
1 polymer ?
#
loop_
_entity_poly.entity_id
_entity_poly.type
_entity_poly.pdbx_seq_one_letter_code
_entity_poly.pdbx_strand_id
1 'polypeptide(L)'
;MYPFGTPYHEIYNELKFKDQALYERNGMLRLLERNLKVKLAPERWQENTTKFFDVVLTFDDVVFDKLMEDVRGREQKQMKSFLVVNLKVKDTPTEAGKASPLALQLCRKIQESEDWEDDIEEIVEDFSAETGRTPFYTVCFY
;
A
#
# COMPACT_ATOMS: atom_id res chain seq x y z
N MET A 1 14.72 1.42 14.54
CA MET A 1 13.37 1.27 13.94
C MET A 1 12.40 2.23 14.61
N TYR A 2 11.57 2.89 13.85
CA TYR A 2 10.62 3.87 14.37
C TYR A 2 9.23 3.24 14.54
N PRO A 3 8.52 3.50 15.65
CA PRO A 3 7.15 3.04 15.79
C PRO A 3 6.20 3.75 14.83
N PHE A 4 5.08 3.13 14.53
CA PHE A 4 4.00 3.80 13.79
C PHE A 4 3.53 5.04 14.53
N GLY A 5 3.16 6.08 13.78
CA GLY A 5 2.79 7.38 14.35
C GLY A 5 3.96 8.34 14.54
N THR A 6 5.20 7.88 14.39
CA THR A 6 6.36 8.80 14.42
C THR A 6 6.31 9.72 13.20
N PRO A 7 6.23 11.05 13.38
CA PRO A 7 6.15 11.97 12.26
C PRO A 7 7.33 11.86 11.31
N TYR A 8 7.08 11.95 10.00
CA TYR A 8 8.13 11.84 8.99
C TYR A 8 9.22 12.91 9.15
N HIS A 9 8.86 14.11 9.59
CA HIS A 9 9.85 15.18 9.80
C HIS A 9 10.83 14.85 10.93
N GLU A 10 10.38 14.14 11.97
CA GLU A 10 11.26 13.69 13.06
C GLU A 10 12.24 12.63 12.58
N ILE A 11 11.74 11.66 11.79
CA ILE A 11 12.58 10.62 11.18
C ILE A 11 13.61 11.28 10.25
N TYR A 12 13.18 12.21 9.41
CA TYR A 12 14.04 12.94 8.49
C TYR A 12 15.18 13.65 9.23
N ASN A 13 14.84 14.44 10.25
CA ASN A 13 15.83 15.20 11.00
C ASN A 13 16.81 14.30 11.75
N GLU A 14 16.33 13.21 12.35
CA GLU A 14 17.18 12.27 13.07
C GLU A 14 18.15 11.54 12.14
N LEU A 15 17.68 11.05 10.98
CA LEU A 15 18.54 10.38 10.01
C LEU A 15 19.55 11.33 9.39
N LYS A 16 19.15 12.55 9.08
CA LYS A 16 20.05 13.59 8.58
C LYS A 16 21.13 13.94 9.59
N PHE A 17 20.80 13.99 10.87
CA PHE A 17 21.77 14.22 11.94
C PHE A 17 22.75 13.05 12.11
N LYS A 18 22.28 11.81 11.99
CA LYS A 18 23.11 10.61 12.12
C LYS A 18 24.14 10.48 11.01
N ASP A 19 23.70 10.53 9.75
CA ASP A 19 24.59 10.41 8.57
C ASP A 19 23.88 10.95 7.32
N GLN A 20 23.96 12.23 7.10
CA GLN A 20 23.31 12.89 5.97
C GLN A 20 23.75 12.32 4.62
N ALA A 21 25.03 12.08 4.44
CA ALA A 21 25.58 11.57 3.16
C ALA A 21 25.04 10.18 2.81
N LEU A 22 24.94 9.29 3.80
CA LEU A 22 24.39 7.95 3.62
C LEU A 22 22.92 7.99 3.20
N TYR A 23 22.08 8.75 3.94
CA TYR A 23 20.64 8.78 3.71
C TYR A 23 20.23 9.61 2.49
N GLU A 24 21.06 10.53 2.03
CA GLU A 24 20.90 11.15 0.72
C GLU A 24 21.20 10.17 -0.41
N ARG A 25 22.30 9.42 -0.29
CA ARG A 25 22.74 8.43 -1.31
C ARG A 25 21.75 7.29 -1.50
N ASN A 26 21.17 6.77 -0.42
CA ASN A 26 20.23 5.67 -0.50
C ASN A 26 18.78 6.10 -0.79
N GLY A 27 18.54 7.39 -0.96
CA GLY A 27 17.24 7.95 -1.31
C GLY A 27 16.26 8.08 -0.15
N MET A 28 16.67 7.77 1.08
CA MET A 28 15.78 7.80 2.25
C MET A 28 15.25 9.19 2.55
N LEU A 29 16.10 10.22 2.48
CA LEU A 29 15.69 11.60 2.74
C LEU A 29 14.68 12.09 1.71
N ARG A 30 14.85 11.75 0.44
CA ARG A 30 13.88 12.09 -0.62
C ARG A 30 12.55 11.40 -0.41
N LEU A 31 12.59 10.15 0.01
CA LEU A 31 11.38 9.39 0.33
C LEU A 31 10.59 10.05 1.45
N LEU A 32 11.26 10.45 2.51
CA LEU A 32 10.65 11.12 3.66
C LEU A 32 10.07 12.49 3.28
N GLU A 33 10.78 13.28 2.48
CA GLU A 33 10.30 14.56 1.95
C GLU A 33 9.01 14.38 1.13
N ARG A 34 8.98 13.37 0.27
CA ARG A 34 7.80 13.02 -0.52
C ARG A 34 6.64 12.61 0.38
N ASN A 35 6.89 11.77 1.39
CA ASN A 35 5.87 11.29 2.29
C ASN A 35 5.23 12.41 3.11
N LEU A 36 6.01 13.41 3.53
CA LEU A 36 5.51 14.59 4.23
C LEU A 36 4.46 15.36 3.45
N LYS A 37 4.53 15.34 2.12
CA LYS A 37 3.53 15.99 1.25
C LYS A 37 2.21 15.24 1.20
N VAL A 38 2.21 13.96 1.56
CA VAL A 38 1.04 13.09 1.52
C VAL A 38 0.35 13.05 2.87
N LYS A 39 1.10 12.81 3.93
CA LYS A 39 0.59 12.74 5.30
C LYS A 39 1.70 12.95 6.33
N LEU A 40 1.30 13.15 7.57
CA LEU A 40 2.22 13.49 8.66
C LEU A 40 3.11 12.32 9.09
N ALA A 41 2.56 11.11 9.18
CA ALA A 41 3.22 9.95 9.77
C ALA A 41 2.71 8.65 9.17
N PRO A 42 3.52 7.56 9.23
CA PRO A 42 3.02 6.22 8.90
C PRO A 42 1.97 5.79 9.93
N GLU A 43 0.92 5.14 9.46
CA GLU A 43 -0.21 4.69 10.26
C GLU A 43 -0.29 3.17 10.24
N ARG A 44 -0.74 2.61 11.35
CA ARG A 44 -0.94 1.16 11.46
C ARG A 44 -2.38 0.80 11.10
N TRP A 45 -2.54 -0.14 10.17
CA TRP A 45 -3.86 -0.59 9.72
C TRP A 45 -4.75 -1.03 10.87
N GLN A 46 -4.22 -1.83 11.80
CA GLN A 46 -4.98 -2.40 12.92
C GLN A 46 -5.57 -1.33 13.85
N GLU A 47 -4.97 -0.15 13.90
CA GLU A 47 -5.41 0.97 14.72
C GLU A 47 -6.48 1.83 14.04
N ASN A 48 -6.68 1.64 12.73
CA ASN A 48 -7.70 2.36 11.99
C ASN A 48 -9.07 1.72 12.22
N THR A 49 -9.96 2.45 12.89
CA THR A 49 -11.33 2.01 13.17
C THR A 49 -12.40 2.95 12.60
N THR A 50 -11.97 4.06 11.98
CA THR A 50 -12.87 5.15 11.56
C THR A 50 -12.87 5.42 10.07
N LYS A 51 -11.79 5.09 9.36
CA LYS A 51 -11.68 5.29 7.91
C LYS A 51 -12.05 4.00 7.17
N PHE A 52 -12.89 4.12 6.17
CA PHE A 52 -13.35 3.00 5.35
C PHE A 52 -12.85 3.21 3.92
N PHE A 53 -11.78 2.50 3.55
CA PHE A 53 -11.21 2.57 2.22
C PHE A 53 -11.95 1.62 1.28
N ASP A 54 -12.10 2.01 0.04
CA ASP A 54 -12.72 1.16 -0.98
C ASP A 54 -11.75 0.12 -1.54
N VAL A 55 -10.47 0.48 -1.62
CA VAL A 55 -9.40 -0.38 -2.14
C VAL A 55 -8.18 -0.28 -1.25
N VAL A 56 -7.62 -1.42 -0.89
CA VAL A 56 -6.39 -1.53 -0.10
C VAL A 56 -5.37 -2.33 -0.89
N LEU A 57 -4.18 -1.76 -1.08
CA LEU A 57 -3.07 -2.42 -1.76
C LEU A 57 -2.03 -2.88 -0.76
N THR A 58 -1.57 -4.11 -0.93
CA THR A 58 -0.42 -4.66 -0.24
C THR A 58 0.63 -5.12 -1.26
N PHE A 59 1.89 -5.19 -0.85
CA PHE A 59 3.01 -5.53 -1.75
C PHE A 59 3.84 -6.70 -1.25
N ASP A 60 3.38 -7.35 -0.19
CA ASP A 60 4.07 -8.47 0.45
C ASP A 60 3.03 -9.46 0.97
N ASP A 61 3.27 -10.76 0.74
CA ASP A 61 2.33 -11.82 1.13
C ASP A 61 2.11 -11.87 2.64
N VAL A 62 3.17 -11.62 3.43
CA VAL A 62 3.07 -11.59 4.90
C VAL A 62 2.19 -10.42 5.37
N VAL A 63 2.35 -9.27 4.75
CA VAL A 63 1.51 -8.08 5.05
C VAL A 63 0.06 -8.33 4.66
N PHE A 64 -0.17 -8.94 3.51
CA PHE A 64 -1.51 -9.34 3.06
C PHE A 64 -2.17 -10.28 4.08
N ASP A 65 -1.45 -11.32 4.52
CA ASP A 65 -1.97 -12.29 5.48
C ASP A 65 -2.32 -11.65 6.82
N LYS A 66 -1.47 -10.75 7.31
CA LYS A 66 -1.70 -10.00 8.55
C LYS A 66 -2.91 -9.08 8.45
N LEU A 67 -3.09 -8.43 7.30
CA LEU A 67 -4.26 -7.60 7.05
C LEU A 67 -5.52 -8.46 7.04
N MET A 68 -5.51 -9.60 6.37
CA MET A 68 -6.64 -10.53 6.33
C MET A 68 -7.00 -11.09 7.70
N GLU A 69 -5.99 -11.40 8.51
CA GLU A 69 -6.18 -11.84 9.89
C GLU A 69 -6.89 -10.76 10.73
N ASP A 70 -6.45 -9.50 10.61
CA ASP A 70 -7.10 -8.38 11.29
C ASP A 70 -8.55 -8.18 10.82
N VAL A 71 -8.80 -8.22 9.52
CA VAL A 71 -10.15 -8.06 8.96
C VAL A 71 -11.10 -9.16 9.46
N ARG A 72 -10.64 -10.40 9.51
CA ARG A 72 -11.44 -11.52 10.00
C ARG A 72 -11.77 -11.38 11.49
N GLY A 73 -10.89 -10.77 12.26
CA GLY A 73 -11.09 -10.53 13.68
C GLY A 73 -11.99 -9.34 14.01
N ARG A 74 -12.29 -8.50 13.03
CA ARG A 74 -13.16 -7.34 13.21
C ARG A 74 -14.64 -7.70 13.04
N GLU A 75 -15.48 -7.06 13.83
CA GLU A 75 -16.93 -7.16 13.68
C GLU A 75 -17.39 -6.38 12.44
N GLN A 76 -18.15 -7.02 11.57
CA GLN A 76 -18.70 -6.40 10.36
C GLN A 76 -19.91 -5.55 10.73
N LYS A 77 -19.72 -4.25 10.86
CA LYS A 77 -20.77 -3.31 11.27
C LYS A 77 -21.42 -2.55 10.12
N GLN A 78 -20.64 -2.28 9.06
CA GLN A 78 -21.06 -1.39 7.98
C GLN A 78 -21.65 -2.12 6.79
N MET A 79 -21.41 -3.40 6.65
CA MET A 79 -21.79 -4.21 5.48
C MET A 79 -21.32 -3.61 4.15
N LYS A 80 -20.27 -2.76 4.21
CA LYS A 80 -19.68 -2.12 3.05
C LYS A 80 -18.52 -2.98 2.55
N SER A 81 -18.53 -3.31 1.26
CA SER A 81 -17.45 -4.06 0.63
C SER A 81 -16.22 -3.20 0.39
N PHE A 82 -15.05 -3.82 0.42
CA PHE A 82 -13.81 -3.23 -0.03
C PHE A 82 -12.91 -4.28 -0.66
N LEU A 83 -12.07 -3.83 -1.58
CA LEU A 83 -11.16 -4.69 -2.31
C LEU A 83 -9.78 -4.68 -1.65
N VAL A 84 -9.22 -5.85 -1.42
CA VAL A 84 -7.81 -5.99 -1.02
C VAL A 84 -7.05 -6.66 -2.16
N VAL A 85 -6.01 -6.00 -2.66
CA VAL A 85 -5.16 -6.50 -3.75
C VAL A 85 -3.72 -6.56 -3.27
N ASN A 86 -3.11 -7.74 -3.43
CA ASN A 86 -1.69 -7.94 -3.15
C ASN A 86 -0.92 -8.04 -4.46
N LEU A 87 -0.04 -7.08 -4.72
CA LEU A 87 0.91 -7.10 -5.82
C LEU A 87 2.30 -7.35 -5.23
N LYS A 88 2.75 -8.60 -5.27
CA LYS A 88 4.02 -8.98 -4.65
C LYS A 88 5.21 -8.26 -5.29
N VAL A 89 5.99 -7.58 -4.48
CA VAL A 89 7.19 -6.85 -4.88
C VAL A 89 8.32 -7.21 -3.93
N LYS A 90 9.51 -7.53 -4.49
CA LYS A 90 10.69 -7.73 -3.65
C LYS A 90 11.05 -6.42 -2.95
N ASP A 91 11.44 -6.51 -1.69
CA ASP A 91 11.80 -5.37 -0.86
C ASP A 91 13.22 -4.84 -1.20
N THR A 92 13.37 -4.35 -2.42
CA THR A 92 14.58 -3.68 -2.90
C THR A 92 14.19 -2.38 -3.61
N PRO A 93 15.04 -1.32 -3.57
CA PRO A 93 14.75 -0.07 -4.27
C PRO A 93 14.53 -0.26 -5.77
N THR A 94 15.28 -1.14 -6.41
CA THR A 94 15.16 -1.42 -7.84
C THR A 94 13.80 -2.05 -8.17
N GLU A 95 13.39 -3.08 -7.43
CA GLU A 95 12.11 -3.75 -7.66
C GLU A 95 10.92 -2.84 -7.31
N ALA A 96 11.03 -2.05 -6.25
CA ALA A 96 10.02 -1.05 -5.91
C ALA A 96 9.86 0.00 -7.02
N GLY A 97 10.95 0.46 -7.60
CA GLY A 97 10.94 1.41 -8.71
C GLY A 97 10.28 0.85 -9.97
N LYS A 98 10.46 -0.45 -10.26
CA LYS A 98 9.80 -1.13 -11.38
C LYS A 98 8.31 -1.34 -11.14
N ALA A 99 7.94 -1.64 -9.90
CA ALA A 99 6.56 -1.95 -9.54
C ALA A 99 5.67 -0.72 -9.37
N SER A 100 6.24 0.43 -9.00
CA SER A 100 5.46 1.67 -8.76
C SER A 100 4.55 2.06 -9.93
N PRO A 101 5.03 2.16 -11.19
CA PRO A 101 4.14 2.49 -12.31
C PRO A 101 3.11 1.40 -12.57
N LEU A 102 3.43 0.13 -12.30
CA LEU A 102 2.47 -0.98 -12.44
C LEU A 102 1.36 -0.89 -11.39
N ALA A 103 1.71 -0.57 -10.15
CA ALA A 103 0.72 -0.37 -9.09
C ALA A 103 -0.22 0.80 -9.44
N LEU A 104 0.31 1.89 -9.98
CA LEU A 104 -0.49 3.02 -10.44
C LEU A 104 -1.42 2.62 -11.59
N GLN A 105 -0.94 1.85 -12.54
CA GLN A 105 -1.73 1.33 -13.65
C GLN A 105 -2.91 0.49 -13.15
N LEU A 106 -2.67 -0.40 -12.20
CA LEU A 106 -3.71 -1.23 -11.58
C LEU A 106 -4.75 -0.37 -10.86
N CYS A 107 -4.31 0.60 -10.07
CA CYS A 107 -5.20 1.54 -9.38
C CYS A 107 -6.08 2.32 -10.36
N ARG A 108 -5.52 2.78 -11.48
CA ARG A 108 -6.27 3.49 -12.52
C ARG A 108 -7.33 2.61 -13.16
N LYS A 109 -7.00 1.36 -13.46
CA LYS A 109 -7.97 0.41 -14.03
C LYS A 109 -9.15 0.19 -13.09
N ILE A 110 -8.88 0.07 -11.79
CA ILE A 110 -9.92 -0.10 -10.76
C ILE A 110 -10.77 1.18 -10.66
N GLN A 111 -10.12 2.34 -10.62
CA GLN A 111 -10.80 3.64 -10.51
C GLN A 111 -11.68 3.96 -11.71
N GLU A 112 -11.25 3.61 -12.91
CA GLU A 112 -11.99 3.83 -14.16
C GLU A 112 -13.18 2.89 -14.33
N SER A 113 -13.25 1.80 -13.57
CA SER A 113 -14.38 0.89 -13.57
C SER A 113 -15.57 1.52 -12.83
N GLU A 114 -16.75 1.47 -13.45
CA GLU A 114 -17.99 1.94 -12.81
C GLU A 114 -18.43 0.99 -11.67
N ASP A 115 -18.15 -0.29 -11.83
CA ASP A 115 -18.46 -1.34 -10.84
C ASP A 115 -17.29 -2.32 -10.74
N TRP A 116 -16.31 -1.99 -9.89
CA TRP A 116 -15.13 -2.81 -9.73
C TRP A 116 -15.45 -4.22 -9.18
N GLU A 117 -16.54 -4.38 -8.43
CA GLU A 117 -16.92 -5.69 -7.88
C GLU A 117 -17.24 -6.68 -9.00
N ASP A 118 -17.93 -6.24 -10.03
CA ASP A 118 -18.23 -7.06 -11.19
C ASP A 118 -17.02 -7.19 -12.15
N ASP A 119 -16.19 -6.16 -12.23
CA ASP A 119 -15.13 -6.06 -13.24
C ASP A 119 -13.77 -6.55 -12.74
N ILE A 120 -13.58 -6.80 -11.43
CA ILE A 120 -12.25 -7.07 -10.87
C ILE A 120 -11.54 -8.26 -11.50
N GLU A 121 -12.24 -9.32 -11.83
CA GLU A 121 -11.65 -10.51 -12.46
C GLU A 121 -11.04 -10.15 -13.82
N GLU A 122 -11.79 -9.42 -14.65
CA GLU A 122 -11.34 -8.94 -15.95
C GLU A 122 -10.20 -7.93 -15.82
N ILE A 123 -10.28 -7.01 -14.86
CA ILE A 123 -9.23 -6.03 -14.56
C ILE A 123 -7.90 -6.74 -14.25
N VAL A 124 -7.94 -7.76 -13.40
CA VAL A 124 -6.76 -8.53 -13.02
C VAL A 124 -6.22 -9.34 -14.19
N GLU A 125 -7.08 -9.95 -14.98
CA GLU A 125 -6.68 -10.69 -16.19
C GLU A 125 -6.00 -9.77 -17.21
N ASP A 126 -6.57 -8.60 -17.49
CA ASP A 126 -6.00 -7.61 -18.41
C ASP A 126 -4.65 -7.09 -17.89
N PHE A 127 -4.58 -6.76 -16.62
CA PHE A 127 -3.34 -6.31 -15.98
C PHE A 127 -2.25 -7.39 -16.06
N SER A 128 -2.61 -8.64 -15.79
CA SER A 128 -1.68 -9.77 -15.85
C SER A 128 -1.16 -9.99 -17.28
N ALA A 129 -2.04 -9.87 -18.29
CA ALA A 129 -1.65 -9.99 -19.69
C ALA A 129 -0.72 -8.86 -20.13
N GLU A 130 -0.97 -7.63 -19.68
CA GLU A 130 -0.18 -6.45 -20.04
C GLU A 130 1.18 -6.40 -19.33
N THR A 131 1.26 -6.87 -18.10
CA THR A 131 2.45 -6.67 -17.24
C THR A 131 3.23 -7.95 -16.94
N GLY A 132 2.63 -9.12 -17.15
CA GLY A 132 3.20 -10.41 -16.75
C GLY A 132 3.14 -10.68 -15.26
N ARG A 133 2.50 -9.82 -14.47
CA ARG A 133 2.34 -9.98 -13.01
C ARG A 133 0.88 -10.26 -12.68
N THR A 134 0.66 -11.28 -11.85
CA THR A 134 -0.68 -11.68 -11.42
C THR A 134 -0.88 -11.35 -9.95
N PRO A 135 -1.62 -10.28 -9.62
CA PRO A 135 -1.93 -9.96 -8.24
C PRO A 135 -2.97 -10.92 -7.65
N PHE A 136 -2.91 -11.11 -6.33
CA PHE A 136 -3.99 -11.74 -5.59
C PHE A 136 -4.99 -10.68 -5.16
N TYR A 137 -6.27 -11.04 -5.14
CA TYR A 137 -7.28 -10.12 -4.63
C TYR A 137 -8.36 -10.88 -3.86
N THR A 138 -9.01 -10.17 -2.98
CA THR A 138 -10.19 -10.65 -2.27
C THR A 138 -11.12 -9.49 -1.96
N VAL A 139 -12.41 -9.77 -1.90
CA VAL A 139 -13.41 -8.80 -1.48
C VAL A 139 -13.71 -9.04 0.00
N CYS A 140 -13.60 -7.99 0.79
CA CYS A 140 -13.85 -8.00 2.22
C CYS A 140 -15.00 -7.06 2.55
N PHE A 141 -15.47 -7.12 3.79
CA PHE A 141 -16.57 -6.27 4.29
C PHE A 141 -16.18 -5.63 5.62
N TYR A 142 -16.53 -4.36 5.74
CA TYR A 142 -16.43 -3.65 7.01
C TYR A 142 -17.54 -4.03 7.98
#